data_03814ba7c9f5596f1ab6931b8e0ef036
#
_entry.id   03814ba7c9f5596f1ab6931b8e0ef036
#
_cell.length_a   1.000
_cell.length_b   1.000
_cell.length_c   1.000
_cell.angle_alpha   90.00
_cell.angle_beta   90.00
_cell.angle_gamma   90.00
#
_symmetry.space_group_name_H-M   'P 1'
#
loop_
_entity.id
_entity.type
_entity.pdbx_description
1 polymer ?
#
loop_
_entity_poly.entity_id
_entity_poly.type
_entity_poly.pdbx_seq_one_letter_code
_entity_poly.pdbx_strand_id
1 'polypeptide(L)'
;MHELGVVFHIIDDLKEVAIQNDIEKITKVVLELGEVSTVIDTYLTDCWKWAIKKEELLVESELVIEKIPAITYCEDCHNRYSTIQYGKTCPKCGSGHTYLLQGSEFNNKEIEAC
;
A
#
# COMPACT_ATOMS: atom_id res chain seq x y z
N MET A 1 12.31 4.95 -0.09
CA MET A 1 12.21 3.48 -0.30
C MET A 1 12.33 3.17 -1.78
N HIS A 2 12.97 2.07 -2.10
CA HIS A 2 13.16 1.65 -3.49
C HIS A 2 11.96 0.84 -3.98
N GLU A 3 11.14 1.43 -4.83
CA GLU A 3 9.92 0.81 -5.33
C GLU A 3 10.17 -0.51 -6.05
N LEU A 4 11.26 -0.62 -6.80
CA LEU A 4 11.60 -1.87 -7.49
C LEU A 4 11.89 -3.01 -6.50
N GLY A 5 12.62 -2.73 -5.42
CA GLY A 5 12.86 -3.71 -4.36
C GLY A 5 11.57 -4.15 -3.68
N VAL A 6 10.65 -3.21 -3.45
CA VAL A 6 9.32 -3.49 -2.90
C VAL A 6 8.54 -4.42 -3.82
N VAL A 7 8.57 -4.15 -5.13
CA VAL A 7 7.88 -4.98 -6.13
C VAL A 7 8.44 -6.40 -6.14
N PHE A 8 9.75 -6.57 -6.12
CA PHE A 8 10.36 -7.91 -6.08
C PHE A 8 9.98 -8.66 -4.81
N HIS A 9 9.91 -7.98 -3.68
CA HIS A 9 9.47 -8.59 -2.43
C HIS A 9 8.02 -9.09 -2.54
N ILE A 10 7.13 -8.28 -3.10
CA ILE A 10 5.73 -8.65 -3.34
C ILE A 10 5.65 -9.88 -4.27
N ILE A 11 6.42 -9.87 -5.36
CA ILE A 11 6.44 -10.98 -6.31
C ILE A 11 6.88 -12.27 -5.62
N ASP A 12 7.92 -12.22 -4.81
CA ASP A 12 8.41 -13.38 -4.07
C ASP A 12 7.34 -13.93 -3.12
N ASP A 13 6.65 -13.06 -2.39
CA ASP A 13 5.55 -13.45 -1.51
C ASP A 13 4.41 -14.11 -2.29
N LEU A 14 4.05 -13.55 -3.45
CA LEU A 14 2.99 -14.09 -4.29
C LEU A 14 3.35 -15.45 -4.89
N LYS A 15 4.62 -15.65 -5.26
CA LYS A 15 5.11 -16.95 -5.74
C LYS A 15 4.95 -18.01 -4.65
N GLU A 16 5.26 -17.68 -3.42
CA GLU A 16 5.11 -18.59 -2.29
C GLU A 16 3.64 -18.93 -2.04
N VAL A 17 2.76 -17.94 -2.05
CA VAL A 17 1.30 -18.15 -1.92
C VAL A 17 0.79 -19.05 -3.04
N ALA A 18 1.26 -18.84 -4.26
CA ALA A 18 0.86 -19.64 -5.42
C ALA A 18 1.27 -21.11 -5.27
N ILE A 19 2.47 -21.37 -4.76
CA ILE A 19 2.95 -22.75 -4.52
C ILE A 19 2.09 -23.43 -3.46
N GLN A 20 1.78 -22.71 -2.37
CA GLN A 20 1.00 -23.27 -1.25
C GLN A 20 -0.46 -23.57 -1.62
N ASN A 21 -1.00 -22.88 -2.61
CA ASN A 21 -2.42 -22.97 -2.99
C ASN A 21 -2.65 -23.51 -4.39
N ASP A 22 -1.63 -24.06 -5.05
CA ASP A 22 -1.69 -24.59 -6.42
C ASP A 22 -2.27 -23.60 -7.44
N ILE A 23 -1.86 -22.34 -7.33
CA ILE A 23 -2.28 -21.27 -8.25
C ILE A 23 -1.33 -21.23 -9.44
N GLU A 24 -1.89 -21.30 -10.65
CA GLU A 24 -1.10 -21.25 -11.89
C GLU A 24 -0.90 -19.81 -12.39
N LYS A 25 -1.93 -18.97 -12.24
CA LYS A 25 -1.89 -17.58 -12.70
C LYS A 25 -2.63 -16.68 -11.71
N ILE A 26 -2.06 -15.50 -11.50
CA ILE A 26 -2.70 -14.41 -10.75
C ILE A 26 -3.11 -13.36 -11.78
N THR A 27 -4.39 -12.97 -11.77
CA THR A 27 -4.95 -12.02 -12.73
C THR A 27 -5.10 -10.61 -12.15
N LYS A 28 -5.12 -10.49 -10.85
CA LYS A 28 -5.28 -9.20 -10.18
C LYS A 28 -4.62 -9.23 -8.80
N VAL A 29 -3.93 -8.15 -8.47
CA VAL A 29 -3.34 -7.94 -7.15
C VAL A 29 -3.82 -6.59 -6.63
N VAL A 30 -4.44 -6.59 -5.44
CA VAL A 30 -4.91 -5.36 -4.80
C VAL A 30 -4.00 -5.06 -3.60
N LEU A 31 -3.38 -3.90 -3.62
CA LEU A 31 -2.53 -3.41 -2.55
C LEU A 31 -3.19 -2.24 -1.84
N GLU A 32 -3.06 -2.20 -0.52
CA GLU A 32 -3.43 -1.02 0.27
C GLU A 32 -2.19 -0.16 0.48
N LEU A 33 -2.28 1.11 0.09
CA LEU A 33 -1.18 2.07 0.20
C LEU A 33 -1.66 3.31 0.94
N GLY A 34 -1.06 3.59 2.10
CA GLY A 34 -1.40 4.77 2.89
C GLY A 34 -0.98 6.07 2.20
N GLU A 35 -1.77 7.12 2.41
CA GLU A 35 -1.51 8.45 1.82
C GLU A 35 -0.14 9.02 2.18
N VAL A 36 0.36 8.71 3.38
CA VAL A 36 1.65 9.21 3.87
C VAL A 36 2.73 8.14 3.86
N SER A 37 2.51 7.03 3.15
CA SER A 37 3.54 6.01 2.92
C SER A 37 4.68 6.59 2.10
N THR A 38 5.90 6.10 2.34
CA THR A 38 7.08 6.51 1.58
C THR A 38 7.12 5.91 0.17
N VAL A 39 6.26 4.93 -0.11
CA VAL A 39 6.16 4.31 -1.44
C VAL A 39 5.31 5.18 -2.35
N ILE A 40 5.82 5.50 -3.52
CA ILE A 40 5.14 6.34 -4.51
C ILE A 40 4.38 5.43 -5.49
N ASP A 41 3.06 5.59 -5.57
CA ASP A 41 2.17 4.71 -6.34
C ASP A 41 2.49 4.65 -7.85
N THR A 42 2.81 5.77 -8.46
CA THR A 42 3.15 5.81 -9.88
C THR A 42 4.43 5.05 -10.18
N TYR A 43 5.44 5.19 -9.34
CA TYR A 43 6.70 4.45 -9.47
C TYR A 43 6.49 2.96 -9.19
N LEU A 44 5.66 2.65 -8.22
CA LEU A 44 5.32 1.27 -7.90
C LEU A 44 4.65 0.58 -9.09
N THR A 45 3.69 1.24 -9.72
CA THR A 45 2.98 0.72 -10.89
C THR A 45 3.93 0.50 -12.08
N ASP A 46 4.82 1.45 -12.34
CA ASP A 46 5.80 1.34 -13.43
C ASP A 46 6.79 0.20 -13.18
N CYS A 47 7.28 0.07 -11.96
CA CYS A 47 8.17 -1.03 -11.58
C CYS A 47 7.46 -2.38 -11.69
N TRP A 48 6.19 -2.44 -11.31
CA TRP A 48 5.38 -3.65 -11.43
C TRP A 48 5.27 -4.10 -12.88
N LYS A 49 4.89 -3.20 -13.79
CA LYS A 49 4.76 -3.50 -15.21
C LYS A 49 6.05 -4.04 -15.80
N TRP A 50 7.17 -3.49 -15.37
CA TRP A 50 8.48 -3.93 -15.83
C TRP A 50 8.85 -5.31 -15.27
N ALA A 51 8.66 -5.50 -13.97
CA ALA A 51 9.11 -6.68 -13.25
C ALA A 51 8.32 -7.94 -13.63
N ILE A 52 7.02 -7.82 -13.92
CA ILE A 52 6.17 -8.98 -14.20
C ILE A 52 6.31 -9.53 -15.63
N LYS A 53 7.00 -8.83 -16.52
CA LYS A 53 7.12 -9.25 -17.94
C LYS A 53 7.70 -10.65 -18.12
N LYS A 54 8.55 -11.09 -17.20
CA LYS A 54 9.20 -12.40 -17.23
C LYS A 54 8.64 -13.38 -16.22
N GLU A 55 7.55 -13.02 -15.55
CA GLU A 55 6.94 -13.85 -14.51
C GLU A 55 5.66 -14.49 -15.05
N GLU A 56 5.71 -15.77 -15.39
CA GLU A 56 4.55 -16.49 -15.93
C GLU A 56 3.32 -16.38 -15.05
N LEU A 57 3.52 -16.41 -13.74
CA LEU A 57 2.45 -16.29 -12.75
C LEU A 57 1.71 -14.96 -12.84
N LEU A 58 2.42 -13.88 -13.14
CA LEU A 58 1.94 -12.50 -12.99
C LEU A 58 1.88 -11.70 -14.28
N VAL A 59 2.34 -12.25 -15.39
CA VAL A 59 2.49 -11.49 -16.65
C VAL A 59 1.18 -10.84 -17.12
N GLU A 60 0.05 -11.45 -16.83
CA GLU A 60 -1.28 -10.95 -17.20
C GLU A 60 -1.98 -10.26 -16.04
N SER A 61 -1.30 -10.07 -14.90
CA SER A 61 -1.91 -9.49 -13.72
C SER A 61 -2.10 -7.98 -13.84
N GLU A 62 -3.18 -7.48 -13.23
CA GLU A 62 -3.45 -6.07 -13.04
C GLU A 62 -3.10 -5.70 -11.60
N LEU A 63 -2.36 -4.62 -11.41
CA LEU A 63 -2.08 -4.07 -10.08
C LEU A 63 -3.09 -2.96 -9.80
N VAL A 64 -3.86 -3.13 -8.73
CA VAL A 64 -4.81 -2.12 -8.23
C VAL A 64 -4.30 -1.61 -6.90
N ILE A 65 -4.19 -0.29 -6.78
CA ILE A 65 -3.75 0.35 -5.54
C ILE A 65 -4.94 1.07 -4.91
N GLU A 66 -5.30 0.65 -3.70
CA GLU A 66 -6.29 1.34 -2.88
C GLU A 66 -5.57 2.29 -1.92
N LYS A 67 -5.89 3.56 -2.02
CA LYS A 67 -5.32 4.59 -1.13
C LYS A 67 -6.04 4.56 0.20
N ILE A 68 -5.27 4.49 1.29
CA ILE A 68 -5.82 4.59 2.65
C ILE A 68 -5.62 6.02 3.14
N PRO A 69 -6.69 6.75 3.45
CA PRO A 69 -6.56 8.13 3.94
C PRO A 69 -5.76 8.22 5.21
N ALA A 70 -4.89 9.22 5.29
CA ALA A 70 -4.09 9.46 6.48
C ALA A 70 -4.93 10.24 7.50
N ILE A 71 -5.10 9.65 8.68
CA ILE A 71 -5.87 10.24 9.77
C ILE A 71 -4.97 10.34 11.00
N THR A 72 -4.95 11.53 11.61
CA THR A 72 -4.22 11.80 12.85
C THR A 72 -5.20 12.00 14.00
N TYR A 73 -4.82 11.52 15.17
CA TYR A 73 -5.61 11.61 16.39
C TYR A 73 -4.96 12.60 17.37
N CYS A 74 -5.76 13.51 17.92
CA CYS A 74 -5.33 14.42 18.98
C CYS A 74 -5.58 13.81 20.36
N GLU A 75 -4.53 13.65 21.15
CA GLU A 75 -4.64 13.10 22.51
C GLU A 75 -5.31 14.08 23.49
N ASP A 76 -5.23 15.38 23.22
CA ASP A 76 -5.76 16.40 24.14
C ASP A 76 -7.27 16.61 23.99
N CYS A 77 -7.79 16.69 22.77
CA CYS A 77 -9.23 16.92 22.54
C CYS A 77 -9.95 15.75 21.89
N HIS A 78 -9.23 14.65 21.58
CA HIS A 78 -9.77 13.43 20.97
C HIS A 78 -10.31 13.63 19.55
N ASN A 79 -9.94 14.73 18.88
CA ASN A 79 -10.32 14.98 17.50
C ASN A 79 -9.53 14.08 16.54
N ARG A 80 -10.19 13.63 15.48
CA ARG A 80 -9.56 12.91 14.36
C ARG A 80 -9.66 13.81 13.14
N TYR A 81 -8.57 13.92 12.40
CA TYR A 81 -8.53 14.86 11.28
C TYR A 81 -7.59 14.38 10.17
N SER A 82 -7.71 14.97 8.99
CA SER A 82 -6.86 14.66 7.84
C SER A 82 -5.41 15.08 8.08
N THR A 83 -4.49 14.12 8.05
CA THR A 83 -3.07 14.36 8.23
C THR A 83 -2.51 15.24 7.10
N ILE A 84 -2.96 14.99 5.86
CA ILE A 84 -2.50 15.74 4.68
C ILE A 84 -2.83 17.22 4.84
N GLN A 85 -4.01 17.53 5.37
CA GLN A 85 -4.49 18.90 5.47
C GLN A 85 -3.89 19.67 6.64
N TYR A 86 -3.70 19.04 7.79
CA TYR A 86 -3.34 19.73 9.03
C TYR A 86 -2.02 19.26 9.67
N GLY A 87 -1.44 18.17 9.21
CA GLY A 87 -0.19 17.65 9.74
C GLY A 87 -0.30 17.19 11.19
N LYS A 88 0.66 17.62 11.99
CA LYS A 88 0.76 17.20 13.40
C LYS A 88 0.09 18.16 14.38
N THR A 89 -0.53 19.23 13.90
CA THR A 89 -1.19 20.22 14.75
C THR A 89 -2.70 20.08 14.62
N CYS A 90 -3.37 19.84 15.75
CA CYS A 90 -4.82 19.68 15.76
C CYS A 90 -5.51 20.98 15.34
N PRO A 91 -6.39 20.96 14.32
CA PRO A 91 -7.09 22.16 13.87
C PRO A 91 -8.14 22.65 14.85
N LYS A 92 -8.56 21.80 15.79
CA LYS A 92 -9.60 22.14 16.77
C LYS A 92 -9.05 22.79 18.03
N CYS A 93 -7.94 22.26 18.59
CA CYS A 93 -7.38 22.76 19.82
C CYS A 93 -5.95 23.29 19.72
N GLY A 94 -5.30 23.14 18.58
CA GLY A 94 -3.93 23.61 18.34
C GLY A 94 -2.84 22.78 19.00
N SER A 95 -3.17 21.64 19.59
CA SER A 95 -2.21 20.78 20.27
C SER A 95 -1.27 20.09 19.28
N GLY A 96 -0.02 19.89 19.70
CA GLY A 96 0.95 19.05 19.00
C GLY A 96 1.02 17.63 19.57
N HIS A 97 0.22 17.28 20.57
CA HIS A 97 0.18 15.94 21.16
C HIS A 97 -0.70 15.03 20.30
N THR A 98 -0.18 14.66 19.15
CA THR A 98 -0.93 13.92 18.12
C THR A 98 -0.13 12.73 17.62
N TYR A 99 -0.84 11.73 17.11
CA TYR A 99 -0.21 10.60 16.44
C TYR A 99 -1.05 10.10 15.28
N LEU A 100 -0.38 9.46 14.32
CA LEU A 100 -1.00 8.92 13.13
C LEU A 100 -1.79 7.64 13.48
N LEU A 101 -3.08 7.62 13.16
CA LEU A 101 -3.92 6.44 13.34
C LEU A 101 -3.83 5.49 12.16
N GLN A 102 -3.79 6.03 10.97
CA GLN A 102 -3.72 5.25 9.73
C GLN A 102 -3.15 6.11 8.60
N GLY A 103 -2.72 5.49 7.53
CA GLY A 103 -2.24 6.17 6.34
C GLY A 103 -0.80 5.88 5.96
N SER A 104 -0.08 5.06 6.74
CA SER A 104 1.27 4.62 6.42
C SER A 104 1.34 3.16 5.97
N GLU A 105 0.20 2.50 5.79
CA GLU A 105 0.10 1.08 5.47
C GLU A 105 0.66 0.76 4.09
N PHE A 106 1.19 -0.45 3.97
CA PHE A 106 1.54 -1.06 2.70
C PHE A 106 1.27 -2.56 2.82
N ASN A 107 0.11 -3.00 2.33
CA ASN A 107 -0.35 -4.37 2.53
C ASN A 107 -0.93 -4.96 1.26
N ASN A 108 -0.73 -6.27 1.08
CA ASN A 108 -1.52 -7.06 0.13
C ASN A 108 -2.91 -7.25 0.70
N LYS A 109 -3.92 -6.72 0.03
CA LYS A 109 -5.31 -6.84 0.47
C LYS A 109 -5.95 -8.12 -0.06
N GLU A 110 -5.84 -8.34 -1.36
CA GLU A 110 -6.41 -9.52 -1.99
C GLU A 110 -5.76 -9.81 -3.33
N ILE A 111 -5.92 -11.04 -3.80
CA ILE A 111 -5.53 -11.43 -5.15
C ILE A 111 -6.70 -12.16 -5.82
N GLU A 112 -6.78 -12.04 -7.14
CA GLU A 112 -7.66 -12.85 -7.97
C GLU A 112 -6.78 -13.79 -8.78
N ALA A 113 -7.12 -15.08 -8.81
CA ALA A 113 -6.28 -16.11 -9.39
C ALA A 113 -7.09 -17.19 -10.08
N CYS A 114 -6.41 -17.95 -10.94
CA CYS A 114 -6.97 -19.12 -11.61
C CYS A 114 -6.28 -20.38 -11.10
#